data_50954fc4019cd45936e03628d97c3650
#
_entry.id   50954fc4019cd45936e03628d97c3650
#
_cell.length_a   1.000
_cell.length_b   1.000
_cell.length_c   1.000
_cell.angle_alpha   90.00
_cell.angle_beta   90.00
_cell.angle_gamma   90.00
#
_symmetry.space_group_name_H-M   'P 1'
#
loop_
_entity.id
_entity.type
_entity.pdbx_description
1 polymer ?
#
loop_
_entity_poly.entity_id
_entity_poly.type
_entity_poly.pdbx_seq_one_letter_code
_entity_poly.pdbx_strand_id
1 'polypeptide(L)'
;MTSNYTELHEQRYGVDPDPALDAPQIADGAARILNRRTIRQFSDQKISEGLLTQLLACAQSAPSKSDLQQYGVIVVDDLAKRAAITEWIATMPWIMDAARLLIFCGDIRRNRRLCLERGYVHANDNLDSFFNATVDGTVVMQSFILSAEASGLACVPVSYIRNHASRLAELLEMPEGVFPIAGLAVGYPAWTGKASMRLPQTVTVHRDRYDDSSMIDEVRAYGERRHEREPIGPGKQRHTERYGVAEICPWSEQIARQLSLPERDDFRAFIEAQGFSLK
;
A
#
# COMPACT_ATOMS: atom_id res chain seq x y z
N MET A 1 -11.47 -2.70 26.06
CA MET A 1 -10.32 -2.00 26.64
C MET A 1 -10.21 -0.69 25.90
N THR A 2 -10.39 0.44 26.56
CA THR A 2 -10.18 1.77 25.96
C THR A 2 -8.69 1.93 25.70
N SER A 3 -8.31 1.96 24.45
CA SER A 3 -6.91 2.17 24.08
C SER A 3 -6.50 3.60 24.44
N ASN A 4 -5.35 3.76 25.09
CA ASN A 4 -4.83 5.08 25.44
C ASN A 4 -4.29 5.78 24.19
N TYR A 5 -4.89 6.90 23.79
CA TYR A 5 -4.48 7.66 22.62
C TYR A 5 -3.02 8.13 22.74
N THR A 6 -2.60 8.59 23.91
CA THR A 6 -1.23 9.08 24.16
C THR A 6 -0.19 7.99 23.87
N GLU A 7 -0.39 6.78 24.39
CA GLU A 7 0.52 5.65 24.12
C GLU A 7 0.59 5.30 22.64
N LEU A 8 -0.56 5.27 21.95
CA LEU A 8 -0.61 4.96 20.52
C LEU A 8 0.03 6.07 19.68
N HIS A 9 -0.15 7.33 20.07
CA HIS A 9 0.44 8.48 19.39
C HIS A 9 1.96 8.46 19.56
N GLU A 10 2.45 8.29 20.79
CA GLU A 10 3.88 8.19 21.07
C GLU A 10 4.53 7.02 20.32
N GLN A 11 3.87 5.87 20.28
CA GLN A 11 4.34 4.73 19.50
C GLN A 11 4.45 5.04 18.01
N ARG A 12 3.51 5.82 17.46
CA ARG A 12 3.41 6.12 16.03
C ARG A 12 4.30 7.28 15.59
N TYR A 13 4.47 8.30 16.42
CA TYR A 13 5.16 9.53 16.06
C TYR A 13 6.44 9.78 16.84
N GLY A 14 6.72 9.02 17.90
CA GLY A 14 7.89 9.16 18.74
C GLY A 14 7.85 10.36 19.70
N VAL A 15 6.70 10.96 19.82
CA VAL A 15 6.43 12.10 20.72
C VAL A 15 5.01 11.98 21.27
N ASP A 16 4.76 12.56 22.43
CA ASP A 16 3.42 12.70 22.98
C ASP A 16 2.56 13.62 22.10
N PRO A 17 1.24 13.47 22.12
CA PRO A 17 0.35 14.44 21.50
C PRO A 17 0.46 15.79 22.19
N ASP A 18 0.14 16.88 21.45
CA ASP A 18 0.08 18.22 22.03
C ASP A 18 -0.91 18.24 23.21
N PRO A 19 -0.47 18.57 24.45
CA PRO A 19 -1.32 18.58 25.62
C PRO A 19 -2.40 19.67 25.58
N ALA A 20 -2.27 20.66 24.70
CA ALA A 20 -3.30 21.68 24.47
C ALA A 20 -4.49 21.18 23.66
N LEU A 21 -4.34 20.02 22.99
CA LEU A 21 -5.44 19.39 22.26
C LEU A 21 -6.27 18.55 23.22
N ASP A 22 -7.54 18.89 23.35
CA ASP A 22 -8.51 18.02 24.00
C ASP A 22 -8.65 16.74 23.17
N ALA A 23 -7.81 15.75 23.47
CA ALA A 23 -7.81 14.46 22.80
C ALA A 23 -8.73 13.52 23.60
N PRO A 24 -10.00 13.40 23.19
CA PRO A 24 -10.93 12.49 23.86
C PRO A 24 -10.45 11.04 23.71
N GLN A 25 -11.11 10.15 24.43
CA GLN A 25 -10.88 8.70 24.26
C GLN A 25 -10.97 8.33 22.77
N ILE A 26 -9.94 7.64 22.26
CA ILE A 26 -9.93 7.17 20.89
C ILE A 26 -10.88 5.98 20.72
N ALA A 27 -11.75 6.02 19.70
CA ALA A 27 -12.61 4.90 19.35
C ALA A 27 -11.78 3.68 18.91
N ASP A 28 -12.24 2.47 19.24
CA ASP A 28 -11.52 1.22 18.97
C ASP A 28 -11.09 1.06 17.51
N GLY A 29 -11.95 1.46 16.57
CA GLY A 29 -11.61 1.44 15.14
C GLY A 29 -10.42 2.33 14.80
N ALA A 30 -10.37 3.54 15.33
CA ALA A 30 -9.27 4.48 15.12
C ALA A 30 -8.00 4.03 15.86
N ALA A 31 -8.12 3.47 17.06
CA ALA A 31 -7.01 2.89 17.80
C ALA A 31 -6.32 1.76 17.01
N ARG A 32 -7.10 0.91 16.33
CA ARG A 32 -6.56 -0.13 15.45
C ARG A 32 -5.75 0.46 14.29
N ILE A 33 -6.20 1.57 13.70
CA ILE A 33 -5.48 2.27 12.62
C ILE A 33 -4.15 2.82 13.12
N LEU A 34 -4.12 3.47 14.28
CA LEU A 34 -2.87 3.95 14.88
C LEU A 34 -1.92 2.80 15.23
N ASN A 35 -2.44 1.68 15.69
CA ASN A 35 -1.67 0.52 16.08
C ASN A 35 -1.30 -0.39 14.88
N ARG A 36 -1.70 -0.04 13.66
CA ARG A 36 -1.45 -0.83 12.46
C ARG A 36 0.03 -1.07 12.20
N ARG A 37 0.37 -2.29 11.83
CA ARG A 37 1.74 -2.71 11.51
C ARG A 37 1.77 -3.69 10.35
N THR A 38 2.84 -3.69 9.58
CA THR A 38 3.07 -4.66 8.51
C THR A 38 3.76 -5.89 9.08
N ILE A 39 3.13 -7.05 8.98
CA ILE A 39 3.66 -8.34 9.46
C ILE A 39 3.90 -9.25 8.26
N ARG A 40 5.14 -9.72 8.09
CA ARG A 40 5.60 -10.56 6.96
C ARG A 40 5.85 -12.01 7.36
N GLN A 41 5.40 -12.41 8.54
CA GLN A 41 5.48 -13.79 9.03
C GLN A 41 4.05 -14.24 9.31
N PHE A 42 3.63 -15.24 8.59
CA PHE A 42 2.28 -15.79 8.66
C PHE A 42 2.33 -17.19 9.27
N SER A 43 1.25 -17.57 9.96
CA SER A 43 1.00 -18.95 10.35
C SER A 43 0.37 -19.73 9.18
N ASP A 44 0.34 -21.03 9.27
CA ASP A 44 -0.27 -21.96 8.29
C ASP A 44 -1.81 -21.99 8.36
N GLN A 45 -2.40 -21.20 9.27
CA GLN A 45 -3.85 -21.11 9.39
C GLN A 45 -4.47 -20.55 8.10
N LYS A 46 -5.45 -21.26 7.56
CA LYS A 46 -6.16 -20.92 6.33
C LYS A 46 -7.24 -19.86 6.59
N ILE A 47 -7.41 -18.95 5.64
CA ILE A 47 -8.56 -18.05 5.59
C ILE A 47 -9.70 -18.77 4.87
N SER A 48 -10.86 -18.90 5.53
CA SER A 48 -12.04 -19.55 4.92
C SER A 48 -12.61 -18.68 3.79
N GLU A 49 -13.27 -19.31 2.82
CA GLU A 49 -13.96 -18.60 1.74
C GLU A 49 -15.03 -17.64 2.26
N GLY A 50 -15.74 -18.03 3.33
CA GLY A 50 -16.73 -17.16 3.96
C GLY A 50 -16.11 -15.88 4.53
N LEU A 51 -14.97 -15.98 5.24
CA LEU A 51 -14.27 -14.82 5.74
C LEU A 51 -13.72 -13.95 4.58
N LEU A 52 -13.10 -14.56 3.56
CA LEU A 52 -12.62 -13.83 2.39
C LEU A 52 -13.74 -13.05 1.70
N THR A 53 -14.90 -13.68 1.50
CA THR A 53 -16.08 -13.05 0.90
C THR A 53 -16.57 -11.85 1.73
N GLN A 54 -16.61 -11.98 3.06
CA GLN A 54 -16.98 -10.87 3.95
C GLN A 54 -15.98 -9.71 3.85
N LEU A 55 -14.68 -9.99 3.82
CA LEU A 55 -13.63 -8.97 3.69
C LEU A 55 -13.70 -8.26 2.34
N LEU A 56 -13.99 -8.98 1.26
CA LEU A 56 -14.20 -8.39 -0.06
C LEU A 56 -15.45 -7.52 -0.10
N ALA A 57 -16.55 -7.92 0.56
CA ALA A 57 -17.75 -7.08 0.68
C ALA A 57 -17.46 -5.77 1.46
N CYS A 58 -16.68 -5.83 2.54
CA CYS A 58 -16.20 -4.64 3.24
C CYS A 58 -15.36 -3.75 2.32
N ALA A 59 -14.46 -4.34 1.55
CA ALA A 59 -13.62 -3.62 0.60
C ALA A 59 -14.45 -2.91 -0.48
N GLN A 60 -15.44 -3.58 -1.03
CA GLN A 60 -16.36 -3.03 -2.05
C GLN A 60 -17.27 -1.91 -1.53
N SER A 61 -17.41 -1.78 -0.20
CA SER A 61 -18.15 -0.68 0.44
C SER A 61 -17.35 0.62 0.51
N ALA A 62 -16.13 0.64 -0.04
CA ALA A 62 -15.31 1.84 -0.14
C ALA A 62 -15.95 2.91 -1.03
N PRO A 63 -15.72 4.20 -0.76
CA PRO A 63 -16.16 5.27 -1.66
C PRO A 63 -15.47 5.15 -3.03
N SER A 64 -16.17 5.55 -4.09
CA SER A 64 -15.66 5.56 -5.45
C SER A 64 -15.99 6.91 -6.11
N LYS A 65 -15.11 7.37 -7.00
CA LYS A 65 -15.34 8.60 -7.75
C LYS A 65 -16.61 8.47 -8.58
N SER A 66 -17.60 9.34 -8.33
CA SER A 66 -18.87 9.40 -9.08
C SER A 66 -19.57 8.05 -9.25
N ASP A 67 -19.37 7.16 -8.30
CA ASP A 67 -19.88 5.77 -8.33
C ASP A 67 -19.44 4.94 -9.57
N LEU A 68 -18.31 5.29 -10.17
CA LEU A 68 -17.79 4.60 -11.37
C LEU A 68 -17.19 3.24 -11.05
N GLN A 69 -16.78 3.00 -9.81
CA GLN A 69 -16.24 1.73 -9.29
C GLN A 69 -15.13 1.14 -10.18
N GLN A 70 -14.13 1.96 -10.48
CA GLN A 70 -13.08 1.69 -11.47
C GLN A 70 -11.96 0.79 -10.92
N TYR A 71 -12.32 -0.33 -10.35
CA TYR A 71 -11.37 -1.27 -9.76
C TYR A 71 -11.75 -2.73 -10.03
N GLY A 72 -10.75 -3.59 -9.88
CA GLY A 72 -10.91 -5.05 -9.85
C GLY A 72 -10.01 -5.67 -8.79
N VAL A 73 -10.35 -6.86 -8.33
CA VAL A 73 -9.53 -7.65 -7.41
C VAL A 73 -9.38 -9.05 -7.96
N ILE A 74 -8.14 -9.50 -8.14
CA ILE A 74 -7.84 -10.87 -8.54
C ILE A 74 -7.34 -11.63 -7.32
N VAL A 75 -8.05 -12.67 -6.91
CA VAL A 75 -7.57 -13.60 -5.87
C VAL A 75 -6.72 -14.66 -6.55
N VAL A 76 -5.45 -14.76 -6.15
CA VAL A 76 -4.50 -15.71 -6.76
C VAL A 76 -4.49 -16.98 -5.91
N ASP A 77 -5.42 -17.90 -6.20
CA ASP A 77 -5.54 -19.19 -5.52
C ASP A 77 -4.67 -20.27 -6.16
N ASP A 78 -4.35 -20.13 -7.46
CA ASP A 78 -3.46 -21.04 -8.17
C ASP A 78 -2.05 -20.95 -7.62
N LEU A 79 -1.57 -22.04 -7.02
CA LEU A 79 -0.25 -22.12 -6.41
C LEU A 79 0.89 -21.96 -7.42
N ALA A 80 0.70 -22.42 -8.68
CA ALA A 80 1.73 -22.26 -9.72
C ALA A 80 1.85 -20.78 -10.14
N LYS A 81 0.72 -20.08 -10.33
CA LYS A 81 0.74 -18.63 -10.59
C LYS A 81 1.35 -17.85 -9.43
N ARG A 82 1.04 -18.22 -8.19
CA ARG A 82 1.60 -17.59 -7.01
C ARG A 82 3.11 -17.84 -6.88
N ALA A 83 3.57 -19.06 -7.15
CA ALA A 83 4.98 -19.40 -7.17
C ALA A 83 5.74 -18.59 -8.23
N ALA A 84 5.20 -18.48 -9.45
CA ALA A 84 5.79 -17.65 -10.51
C ALA A 84 5.91 -16.18 -10.09
N ILE A 85 4.87 -15.59 -9.48
CA ILE A 85 4.94 -14.22 -8.97
C ILE A 85 6.04 -14.10 -7.90
N THR A 86 6.14 -15.05 -6.99
CA THR A 86 7.13 -15.02 -5.89
C THR A 86 8.56 -15.16 -6.41
N GLU A 87 8.77 -15.96 -7.46
CA GLU A 87 10.07 -16.11 -8.11
C GLU A 87 10.59 -14.76 -8.68
N TRP A 88 9.71 -13.97 -9.29
CA TRP A 88 10.09 -12.64 -9.80
C TRP A 88 10.43 -11.66 -8.69
N ILE A 89 9.94 -11.91 -7.47
CA ILE A 89 10.12 -11.07 -6.29
C ILE A 89 10.94 -11.83 -5.24
N ALA A 90 12.06 -12.42 -5.65
CA ALA A 90 12.88 -13.32 -4.82
C ALA A 90 13.30 -12.75 -3.45
N THR A 91 13.29 -11.42 -3.29
CA THR A 91 13.53 -10.75 -1.99
C THR A 91 12.35 -10.81 -1.02
N MET A 92 11.21 -11.37 -1.45
CA MET A 92 9.96 -11.42 -0.67
C MET A 92 9.38 -12.85 -0.61
N PRO A 93 10.16 -13.88 -0.19
CA PRO A 93 9.71 -15.29 -0.21
C PRO A 93 8.47 -15.52 0.68
N TRP A 94 8.26 -14.71 1.70
CA TRP A 94 7.11 -14.75 2.60
C TRP A 94 5.74 -14.58 1.92
N ILE A 95 5.70 -14.18 0.63
CA ILE A 95 4.45 -14.14 -0.15
C ILE A 95 3.86 -15.55 -0.31
N MET A 96 4.71 -16.58 -0.39
CA MET A 96 4.23 -17.98 -0.44
C MET A 96 3.60 -18.45 0.87
N ASP A 97 4.08 -17.93 2.00
CA ASP A 97 3.60 -18.31 3.33
C ASP A 97 2.26 -17.65 3.70
N ALA A 98 1.87 -16.57 3.00
CA ALA A 98 0.60 -15.91 3.25
C ALA A 98 -0.59 -16.82 2.89
N ALA A 99 -1.66 -16.81 3.66
CA ALA A 99 -2.84 -17.64 3.39
C ALA A 99 -3.52 -17.26 2.06
N ARG A 100 -3.49 -15.97 1.67
CA ARG A 100 -4.05 -15.47 0.40
C ARG A 100 -3.10 -14.44 -0.21
N LEU A 101 -3.09 -14.40 -1.55
CA LEU A 101 -2.49 -13.32 -2.34
C LEU A 101 -3.59 -12.69 -3.21
N LEU A 102 -3.81 -11.39 -3.06
CA LEU A 102 -4.75 -10.63 -3.87
C LEU A 102 -3.97 -9.61 -4.72
N ILE A 103 -4.44 -9.37 -5.94
CA ILE A 103 -3.93 -8.28 -6.79
C ILE A 103 -5.05 -7.25 -6.95
N PHE A 104 -4.84 -6.06 -6.43
CA PHE A 104 -5.74 -4.93 -6.60
C PHE A 104 -5.39 -4.21 -7.90
N CYS A 105 -6.40 -3.99 -8.73
CA CYS A 105 -6.26 -3.44 -10.07
C CYS A 105 -7.08 -2.17 -10.21
N GLY A 106 -6.60 -1.22 -11.04
CA GLY A 106 -7.46 -0.26 -11.71
C GLY A 106 -8.16 -0.94 -12.89
N ASP A 107 -9.44 -0.66 -13.10
CA ASP A 107 -10.27 -1.27 -14.15
C ASP A 107 -11.24 -0.24 -14.75
N ILE A 108 -10.93 0.24 -15.96
CA ILE A 108 -11.85 1.04 -16.78
C ILE A 108 -12.53 0.22 -17.87
N ARG A 109 -12.14 -1.05 -18.04
CA ARG A 109 -12.71 -1.94 -19.04
C ARG A 109 -14.21 -2.10 -18.87
N ARG A 110 -14.68 -2.26 -17.64
CA ARG A 110 -16.12 -2.37 -17.34
C ARG A 110 -16.87 -1.14 -17.85
N ASN A 111 -16.36 0.06 -17.60
CA ASN A 111 -16.98 1.31 -18.00
C ASN A 111 -16.94 1.50 -19.52
N ARG A 112 -15.84 1.12 -20.21
CA ARG A 112 -15.79 1.07 -21.69
C ARG A 112 -16.88 0.15 -22.25
N ARG A 113 -17.04 -1.04 -21.71
CA ARG A 113 -18.06 -2.01 -22.15
C ARG A 113 -19.49 -1.51 -21.90
N LEU A 114 -19.73 -0.84 -20.76
CA LEU A 114 -21.03 -0.24 -20.47
C LEU A 114 -21.36 0.91 -21.44
N CYS A 115 -20.40 1.75 -21.78
CA CYS A 115 -20.60 2.78 -22.81
C CYS A 115 -20.98 2.15 -24.15
N LEU A 116 -20.23 1.13 -24.59
CA LEU A 116 -20.51 0.43 -25.85
C LEU A 116 -21.89 -0.22 -25.85
N GLU A 117 -22.27 -0.90 -24.79
CA GLU A 117 -23.57 -1.56 -24.62
C GLU A 117 -24.75 -0.57 -24.74
N ARG A 118 -24.52 0.67 -24.26
CA ARG A 118 -25.50 1.75 -24.30
C ARG A 118 -25.44 2.59 -25.56
N GLY A 119 -24.58 2.26 -26.52
CA GLY A 119 -24.40 3.00 -27.78
C GLY A 119 -23.60 4.31 -27.64
N TYR A 120 -22.81 4.45 -26.56
CA TYR A 120 -21.96 5.61 -26.34
C TYR A 120 -20.48 5.27 -26.59
N VAL A 121 -19.70 6.29 -26.92
CA VAL A 121 -18.23 6.19 -26.97
C VAL A 121 -17.68 6.52 -25.57
N HIS A 122 -16.78 5.69 -25.08
CA HIS A 122 -15.98 6.03 -23.89
C HIS A 122 -14.89 7.01 -24.31
N ALA A 123 -15.05 8.29 -23.98
CA ALA A 123 -14.18 9.37 -24.47
C ALA A 123 -13.05 9.74 -23.47
N ASN A 124 -12.94 9.04 -22.33
CA ASN A 124 -12.05 9.42 -21.23
C ASN A 124 -10.90 8.40 -21.03
N ASP A 125 -10.32 7.90 -22.10
CA ASP A 125 -9.13 7.02 -22.04
C ASP A 125 -7.86 7.85 -21.87
N ASN A 126 -7.78 8.62 -20.80
CA ASN A 126 -6.76 9.64 -20.55
C ASN A 126 -6.10 9.46 -19.19
N LEU A 127 -5.14 10.32 -18.86
CA LEU A 127 -4.41 10.31 -17.58
C LEU A 127 -5.35 10.43 -16.37
N ASP A 128 -6.44 11.23 -16.45
CA ASP A 128 -7.41 11.37 -15.36
C ASP A 128 -8.12 10.04 -15.05
N SER A 129 -8.50 9.29 -16.08
CA SER A 129 -9.09 7.94 -15.89
C SER A 129 -8.12 6.95 -15.26
N PHE A 130 -6.85 6.97 -15.68
CA PHE A 130 -5.81 6.17 -15.02
C PHE A 130 -5.66 6.54 -13.54
N PHE A 131 -5.62 7.85 -13.24
CA PHE A 131 -5.51 8.35 -11.87
C PHE A 131 -6.74 7.94 -11.04
N ASN A 132 -7.95 8.14 -11.54
CA ASN A 132 -9.19 7.78 -10.85
C ASN A 132 -9.28 6.27 -10.57
N ALA A 133 -8.95 5.42 -11.54
CA ALA A 133 -8.94 3.98 -11.36
C ALA A 133 -7.88 3.54 -10.33
N THR A 134 -6.72 4.22 -10.29
CA THR A 134 -5.69 3.99 -9.26
C THR A 134 -6.19 4.37 -7.88
N VAL A 135 -6.88 5.50 -7.74
CA VAL A 135 -7.46 5.96 -6.46
C VAL A 135 -8.54 5.00 -5.99
N ASP A 136 -9.52 4.66 -6.85
CA ASP A 136 -10.59 3.74 -6.50
C ASP A 136 -10.05 2.39 -6.01
N GLY A 137 -9.13 1.77 -6.76
CA GLY A 137 -8.55 0.49 -6.37
C GLY A 137 -7.69 0.57 -5.10
N THR A 138 -7.04 1.71 -4.83
CA THR A 138 -6.26 1.94 -3.61
C THR A 138 -7.17 2.08 -2.39
N VAL A 139 -8.28 2.81 -2.50
CA VAL A 139 -9.25 2.98 -1.41
C VAL A 139 -9.93 1.65 -1.08
N VAL A 140 -10.27 0.85 -2.10
CA VAL A 140 -10.80 -0.51 -1.93
C VAL A 140 -9.78 -1.41 -1.22
N MET A 141 -8.51 -1.38 -1.62
CA MET A 141 -7.44 -2.12 -0.94
C MET A 141 -7.28 -1.69 0.52
N GLN A 142 -7.33 -0.39 0.81
CA GLN A 142 -7.23 0.10 2.19
C GLN A 142 -8.43 -0.35 3.04
N SER A 143 -9.64 -0.35 2.49
CA SER A 143 -10.84 -0.85 3.17
C SER A 143 -10.75 -2.35 3.46
N PHE A 144 -10.20 -3.13 2.52
CA PHE A 144 -9.87 -4.54 2.75
C PHE A 144 -8.88 -4.70 3.91
N ILE A 145 -7.78 -3.94 3.91
CA ILE A 145 -6.75 -4.01 4.97
C ILE A 145 -7.35 -3.75 6.34
N LEU A 146 -8.16 -2.69 6.46
CA LEU A 146 -8.77 -2.32 7.74
C LEU A 146 -9.72 -3.42 8.25
N SER A 147 -10.54 -3.99 7.39
CA SER A 147 -11.46 -5.06 7.76
C SER A 147 -10.74 -6.37 8.08
N ALA A 148 -9.68 -6.70 7.33
CA ALA A 148 -8.86 -7.89 7.58
C ALA A 148 -8.11 -7.78 8.92
N GLU A 149 -7.47 -6.64 9.19
CA GLU A 149 -6.77 -6.40 10.46
C GLU A 149 -7.75 -6.34 11.65
N ALA A 150 -8.97 -5.82 11.45
CA ALA A 150 -10.04 -5.90 12.46
C ALA A 150 -10.49 -7.34 12.73
N SER A 151 -10.35 -8.23 11.76
CA SER A 151 -10.65 -9.68 11.88
C SER A 151 -9.46 -10.50 12.39
N GLY A 152 -8.38 -9.85 12.87
CA GLY A 152 -7.20 -10.54 13.42
C GLY A 152 -6.20 -11.02 12.37
N LEU A 153 -6.34 -10.62 11.10
CA LEU A 153 -5.41 -10.93 10.04
C LEU A 153 -4.29 -9.89 9.96
N ALA A 154 -3.20 -10.25 9.31
CA ALA A 154 -2.11 -9.38 8.94
C ALA A 154 -2.10 -9.15 7.43
N CYS A 155 -1.78 -7.92 7.01
CA CYS A 155 -1.76 -7.51 5.62
C CYS A 155 -0.41 -6.89 5.24
N VAL A 156 0.08 -7.24 4.05
CA VAL A 156 1.31 -6.67 3.49
C VAL A 156 1.08 -6.23 2.05
N PRO A 157 0.92 -4.92 1.79
CA PRO A 157 0.92 -4.40 0.42
C PRO A 157 2.28 -4.63 -0.27
N VAL A 158 2.25 -5.07 -1.52
CA VAL A 158 3.42 -5.41 -2.35
C VAL A 158 3.39 -4.58 -3.63
N SER A 159 3.99 -3.39 -3.60
CA SER A 159 4.09 -2.54 -4.79
C SER A 159 5.11 -3.06 -5.82
N TYR A 160 6.03 -3.91 -5.39
CA TYR A 160 7.10 -4.47 -6.22
C TYR A 160 6.59 -5.29 -7.42
N ILE A 161 5.35 -5.78 -7.36
CA ILE A 161 4.70 -6.47 -8.50
C ILE A 161 4.67 -5.61 -9.77
N ARG A 162 4.65 -4.27 -9.64
CA ARG A 162 4.68 -3.36 -10.79
C ARG A 162 6.02 -3.33 -11.54
N ASN A 163 7.09 -3.82 -10.95
CA ASN A 163 8.35 -4.02 -11.66
C ASN A 163 8.23 -5.11 -12.74
N HIS A 164 7.17 -5.89 -12.71
CA HIS A 164 6.87 -6.97 -13.64
C HIS A 164 5.44 -6.85 -14.18
N ALA A 165 4.94 -5.61 -14.40
CA ALA A 165 3.55 -5.35 -14.73
C ALA A 165 3.07 -6.11 -15.98
N SER A 166 3.86 -6.11 -17.06
CA SER A 166 3.54 -6.84 -18.30
C SER A 166 3.47 -8.35 -18.08
N ARG A 167 4.45 -8.94 -17.39
CA ARG A 167 4.46 -10.37 -17.06
C ARG A 167 3.31 -10.76 -16.16
N LEU A 168 2.96 -9.89 -15.20
CA LEU A 168 1.81 -10.12 -14.31
C LEU A 168 0.49 -10.07 -15.07
N ALA A 169 0.35 -9.10 -15.98
CA ALA A 169 -0.84 -8.98 -16.82
C ALA A 169 -1.01 -10.22 -17.72
N GLU A 170 0.06 -10.72 -18.32
CA GLU A 170 0.06 -11.95 -19.10
C GLU A 170 -0.31 -13.17 -18.24
N LEU A 171 0.37 -13.39 -17.10
CA LEU A 171 0.14 -14.53 -16.21
C LEU A 171 -1.30 -14.59 -15.69
N LEU A 172 -1.87 -13.43 -15.37
CA LEU A 172 -3.23 -13.31 -14.80
C LEU A 172 -4.28 -12.97 -15.86
N GLU A 173 -3.92 -12.99 -17.15
CA GLU A 173 -4.82 -12.75 -18.28
C GLU A 173 -5.58 -11.42 -18.13
N MET A 174 -4.88 -10.37 -17.68
CA MET A 174 -5.47 -9.04 -17.52
C MET A 174 -5.78 -8.44 -18.89
N PRO A 175 -7.03 -8.13 -19.19
CA PRO A 175 -7.38 -7.53 -20.47
C PRO A 175 -7.00 -6.04 -20.55
N GLU A 176 -7.04 -5.48 -21.75
CA GLU A 176 -6.91 -4.04 -21.96
C GLU A 176 -7.90 -3.25 -21.08
N GLY A 177 -7.43 -2.16 -20.50
CA GLY A 177 -8.16 -1.33 -19.54
C GLY A 177 -8.05 -1.78 -18.09
N VAL A 178 -7.30 -2.88 -17.81
CA VAL A 178 -7.03 -3.38 -16.45
C VAL A 178 -5.54 -3.37 -16.18
N PHE A 179 -5.12 -2.81 -15.04
CA PHE A 179 -3.70 -2.73 -14.67
C PHE A 179 -3.49 -2.96 -13.16
N PRO A 180 -2.36 -3.54 -12.75
CA PRO A 180 -2.10 -3.82 -11.33
C PRO A 180 -1.70 -2.55 -10.57
N ILE A 181 -2.32 -2.34 -9.41
CA ILE A 181 -1.96 -1.27 -8.46
C ILE A 181 -0.96 -1.82 -7.43
N ALA A 182 -1.35 -2.87 -6.74
CA ALA A 182 -0.51 -3.55 -5.76
C ALA A 182 -0.99 -4.99 -5.51
N GLY A 183 -0.07 -5.86 -5.13
CA GLY A 183 -0.39 -7.11 -4.48
C GLY A 183 -0.69 -6.89 -2.99
N LEU A 184 -1.44 -7.79 -2.40
CA LEU A 184 -1.69 -7.83 -0.97
C LEU A 184 -1.55 -9.28 -0.48
N ALA A 185 -0.51 -9.54 0.30
CA ALA A 185 -0.37 -10.81 1.01
C ALA A 185 -1.13 -10.72 2.34
N VAL A 186 -1.98 -11.73 2.61
CA VAL A 186 -2.88 -11.74 3.76
C VAL A 186 -2.81 -13.09 4.46
N GLY A 187 -2.76 -13.08 5.78
CA GLY A 187 -2.73 -14.32 6.59
C GLY A 187 -2.86 -14.03 8.06
N TYR A 188 -2.97 -15.07 8.87
CA TYR A 188 -2.90 -14.92 10.32
C TYR A 188 -1.45 -14.66 10.74
N PRO A 189 -1.19 -13.66 11.62
CA PRO A 189 0.17 -13.31 12.01
C PRO A 189 0.81 -14.39 12.87
N ALA A 190 2.07 -14.73 12.59
CA ALA A 190 2.88 -15.63 13.42
C ALA A 190 3.62 -14.89 14.56
N TRP A 191 3.59 -13.56 14.57
CA TRP A 191 4.17 -12.72 15.62
C TRP A 191 3.45 -11.35 15.67
N THR A 192 3.71 -10.56 16.71
CA THR A 192 2.99 -9.29 16.91
C THR A 192 3.48 -8.13 16.05
N GLY A 193 4.70 -8.21 15.52
CA GLY A 193 5.30 -7.11 14.75
C GLY A 193 5.59 -5.85 15.58
N LYS A 194 6.16 -4.84 14.91
CA LYS A 194 6.40 -3.51 15.48
C LYS A 194 5.71 -2.45 14.64
N ALA A 195 5.08 -1.48 15.27
CA ALA A 195 4.53 -0.32 14.57
C ALA A 195 5.67 0.58 14.11
N SER A 196 5.76 0.85 12.82
CA SER A 196 6.74 1.79 12.28
C SER A 196 6.34 3.22 12.59
N MET A 197 7.29 4.05 12.97
CA MET A 197 7.06 5.49 13.12
C MET A 197 6.63 6.13 11.79
N ARG A 198 5.93 7.24 11.90
CA ARG A 198 5.50 8.09 10.76
C ARG A 198 6.08 9.49 10.92
N LEU A 199 6.19 10.19 9.80
CA LEU A 199 6.51 11.62 9.81
C LEU A 199 5.50 12.37 10.69
N PRO A 200 5.94 13.42 11.41
CA PRO A 200 5.02 14.23 12.20
C PRO A 200 3.98 14.92 11.30
N GLN A 201 2.83 15.23 11.85
CA GLN A 201 1.75 15.89 11.11
C GLN A 201 2.16 17.25 10.56
N THR A 202 3.06 17.95 11.22
CA THR A 202 3.64 19.24 10.77
C THR A 202 4.29 19.16 9.38
N VAL A 203 4.75 17.97 8.97
CA VAL A 203 5.35 17.74 7.65
C VAL A 203 4.31 17.39 6.58
N THR A 204 3.18 16.83 6.96
CA THR A 204 2.24 16.21 6.00
C THR A 204 0.84 16.82 6.01
N VAL A 205 0.53 17.66 6.99
CA VAL A 205 -0.78 18.31 7.14
C VAL A 205 -0.60 19.82 7.11
N HIS A 206 -1.16 20.45 6.10
CA HIS A 206 -1.09 21.89 5.88
C HIS A 206 -2.48 22.52 6.10
N ARG A 207 -2.52 23.77 6.58
CA ARG A 207 -3.77 24.52 6.79
C ARG A 207 -3.85 25.68 5.80
N ASP A 208 -4.95 25.75 5.09
CA ASP A 208 -5.30 26.79 4.10
C ASP A 208 -4.35 26.87 2.89
N ARG A 209 -3.08 26.61 3.04
CA ARG A 209 -2.07 26.59 1.98
C ARG A 209 -1.03 25.49 2.25
N TYR A 210 -0.38 25.04 1.18
CA TYR A 210 0.79 24.19 1.30
C TYR A 210 1.97 25.02 1.85
N ASP A 211 2.62 24.53 2.92
CA ASP A 211 3.77 25.19 3.54
C ASP A 211 4.76 24.13 4.02
N ASP A 212 5.93 24.10 3.40
CA ASP A 212 7.02 23.16 3.70
C ASP A 212 8.24 23.84 4.27
N SER A 213 8.12 25.07 4.76
CA SER A 213 9.24 25.91 5.25
C SER A 213 10.04 25.28 6.39
N SER A 214 9.42 24.48 7.25
CA SER A 214 10.06 23.74 8.35
C SER A 214 10.38 22.27 8.02
N MET A 215 10.03 21.78 6.84
CA MET A 215 10.03 20.36 6.50
C MET A 215 11.40 19.69 6.73
N ILE A 216 12.50 20.31 6.32
CA ILE A 216 13.84 19.73 6.43
C ILE A 216 14.26 19.52 7.89
N ASP A 217 13.98 20.49 8.76
CA ASP A 217 14.34 20.42 10.18
C ASP A 217 13.48 19.40 10.91
N GLU A 218 12.18 19.36 10.62
CA GLU A 218 11.25 18.37 11.16
C GLU A 218 11.62 16.93 10.72
N VAL A 219 12.00 16.74 9.46
CA VAL A 219 12.44 15.43 8.94
C VAL A 219 13.77 15.02 9.56
N ARG A 220 14.67 15.95 9.83
CA ARG A 220 15.94 15.67 10.53
C ARG A 220 15.66 15.18 11.96
N ALA A 221 14.87 15.92 12.73
CA ALA A 221 14.50 15.56 14.09
C ALA A 221 13.74 14.20 14.15
N TYR A 222 12.86 13.94 13.19
CA TYR A 222 12.22 12.64 13.02
C TYR A 222 13.24 11.52 12.74
N GLY A 223 14.22 11.80 11.87
CA GLY A 223 15.27 10.84 11.51
C GLY A 223 16.12 10.41 12.71
N GLU A 224 16.45 11.35 13.60
CA GLU A 224 17.18 11.12 14.85
C GLU A 224 16.38 10.22 15.79
N ARG A 225 15.15 10.59 16.14
CA ARG A 225 14.25 9.78 16.99
C ARG A 225 14.03 8.38 16.43
N ARG A 226 13.87 8.28 15.12
CA ARG A 226 13.68 6.97 14.48
C ARG A 226 14.95 6.12 14.50
N HIS A 227 16.12 6.73 14.33
CA HIS A 227 17.40 6.04 14.40
C HIS A 227 17.64 5.45 15.81
N GLU A 228 17.29 6.18 16.85
CA GLU A 228 17.38 5.70 18.24
C GLU A 228 16.52 4.45 18.49
N ARG A 229 15.32 4.41 17.91
CA ARG A 229 14.39 3.27 18.08
C ARG A 229 14.66 2.10 17.13
N GLU A 230 14.97 2.40 15.88
CA GLU A 230 15.09 1.42 14.78
C GLU A 230 16.24 1.83 13.85
N PRO A 231 17.50 1.66 14.25
CA PRO A 231 18.64 1.99 13.41
C PRO A 231 18.64 1.13 12.14
N ILE A 232 18.99 1.77 11.01
CA ILE A 232 19.13 1.08 9.72
C ILE A 232 20.56 0.56 9.64
N GLY A 233 20.73 -0.73 9.98
CA GLY A 233 22.04 -1.39 9.93
C GLY A 233 22.57 -1.55 8.49
N PRO A 234 23.87 -1.84 8.33
CA PRO A 234 24.55 -1.93 7.04
C PRO A 234 23.82 -2.80 6.00
N GLY A 235 23.39 -3.99 6.38
CA GLY A 235 22.70 -4.93 5.49
C GLY A 235 21.28 -4.52 5.06
N LYS A 236 20.76 -3.40 5.58
CA LYS A 236 19.45 -2.84 5.22
C LYS A 236 19.55 -1.51 4.50
N GLN A 237 20.75 -0.96 4.33
CA GLN A 237 20.96 0.27 3.60
C GLN A 237 20.81 0.04 2.10
N ARG A 238 20.19 1.00 1.41
CA ARG A 238 19.94 0.92 -0.03
C ARG A 238 21.16 1.36 -0.82
N HIS A 239 21.36 0.72 -1.96
CA HIS A 239 22.35 1.09 -2.98
C HIS A 239 23.77 1.30 -2.42
N THR A 240 24.19 0.37 -1.54
CA THR A 240 25.51 0.44 -0.90
C THR A 240 26.65 0.26 -1.89
N GLU A 241 26.41 -0.42 -3.00
CA GLU A 241 27.34 -0.56 -4.14
C GLU A 241 27.67 0.79 -4.79
N ARG A 242 26.73 1.77 -4.73
CA ARG A 242 26.89 3.11 -5.31
C ARG A 242 27.30 4.17 -4.28
N TYR A 243 26.73 4.11 -3.10
CA TYR A 243 26.88 5.18 -2.09
C TYR A 243 27.73 4.77 -0.88
N GLY A 244 28.20 3.52 -0.86
CA GLY A 244 28.90 2.96 0.29
C GLY A 244 27.97 2.72 1.49
N VAL A 245 28.54 2.15 2.54
CA VAL A 245 27.85 1.96 3.82
C VAL A 245 28.06 3.18 4.68
N ALA A 246 26.99 3.85 5.10
CA ALA A 246 27.03 4.95 6.04
C ALA A 246 27.09 4.40 7.48
N GLU A 247 27.89 5.03 8.34
CA GLU A 247 27.95 4.71 9.78
C GLU A 247 26.60 4.98 10.44
N ILE A 248 26.02 6.14 10.15
CA ILE A 248 24.65 6.51 10.54
C ILE A 248 23.83 6.68 9.27
N CYS A 249 22.76 5.87 9.12
CA CYS A 249 21.84 5.95 8.01
C CYS A 249 20.45 6.33 8.52
N PRO A 250 20.13 7.62 8.64
CA PRO A 250 18.80 8.06 9.04
C PRO A 250 17.76 7.73 7.95
N TRP A 251 16.49 7.86 8.30
CA TRP A 251 15.39 7.59 7.35
C TRP A 251 15.51 8.43 6.06
N SER A 252 15.87 9.70 6.16
CA SER A 252 16.02 10.61 5.02
C SER A 252 17.11 10.15 4.05
N GLU A 253 18.25 9.68 4.56
CA GLU A 253 19.32 9.10 3.74
C GLU A 253 18.83 7.86 2.99
N GLN A 254 18.12 6.96 3.67
CA GLN A 254 17.58 5.74 3.07
C GLN A 254 16.57 6.05 1.94
N ILE A 255 15.73 7.07 2.13
CA ILE A 255 14.75 7.50 1.11
C ILE A 255 15.46 8.21 -0.04
N ALA A 256 16.42 9.10 0.23
CA ALA A 256 17.17 9.78 -0.81
C ALA A 256 17.92 8.79 -1.71
N ARG A 257 18.57 7.77 -1.12
CA ARG A 257 19.22 6.70 -1.88
C ARG A 257 18.22 5.93 -2.75
N GLN A 258 17.06 5.57 -2.22
CA GLN A 258 16.03 4.87 -3.00
C GLN A 258 15.57 5.69 -4.20
N LEU A 259 15.29 6.98 -4.00
CA LEU A 259 14.74 7.86 -5.04
C LEU A 259 15.79 8.37 -6.04
N SER A 260 17.07 8.15 -5.78
CA SER A 260 18.17 8.58 -6.66
C SER A 260 18.37 7.69 -7.90
N LEU A 261 17.71 6.55 -7.95
CA LEU A 261 17.72 5.65 -9.09
C LEU A 261 16.31 5.49 -9.63
N PRO A 262 16.16 5.45 -10.99
CA PRO A 262 14.86 5.26 -11.58
C PRO A 262 14.31 3.86 -11.26
N GLU A 263 13.03 3.77 -11.02
CA GLU A 263 12.30 2.51 -10.85
C GLU A 263 11.16 2.46 -11.88
N ARG A 264 10.95 1.31 -12.51
CA ARG A 264 9.80 1.05 -13.39
C ARG A 264 9.73 1.95 -14.62
N ASP A 265 10.85 2.11 -15.32
CA ASP A 265 10.94 2.94 -16.53
C ASP A 265 9.98 2.48 -17.64
N ASP A 266 9.61 1.20 -17.65
CA ASP A 266 8.70 0.57 -18.58
C ASP A 266 7.21 0.71 -18.21
N PHE A 267 6.91 1.17 -16.99
CA PHE A 267 5.52 1.18 -16.48
C PHE A 267 4.62 2.12 -17.30
N ARG A 268 5.15 3.25 -17.79
CA ARG A 268 4.41 4.14 -18.68
C ARG A 268 3.99 3.44 -19.97
N ALA A 269 4.92 2.77 -20.62
CA ALA A 269 4.65 2.04 -21.86
C ALA A 269 3.61 0.93 -21.64
N PHE A 270 3.68 0.25 -20.48
CA PHE A 270 2.67 -0.74 -20.10
C PHE A 270 1.28 -0.10 -19.96
N ILE A 271 1.14 1.03 -19.30
CA ILE A 271 -0.15 1.71 -19.12
C ILE A 271 -0.70 2.21 -20.46
N GLU A 272 0.16 2.74 -21.35
CA GLU A 272 -0.24 3.12 -22.72
C GLU A 272 -0.74 1.90 -23.51
N ALA A 273 -0.08 0.74 -23.37
CA ALA A 273 -0.52 -0.52 -23.96
C ALA A 273 -1.85 -1.04 -23.39
N GLN A 274 -2.23 -0.63 -22.16
CA GLN A 274 -3.56 -0.87 -21.59
C GLN A 274 -4.62 0.12 -22.12
N GLY A 275 -4.28 0.92 -23.11
CA GLY A 275 -5.21 1.81 -23.82
C GLY A 275 -5.46 3.14 -23.12
N PHE A 276 -4.55 3.59 -22.24
CA PHE A 276 -4.60 4.94 -21.65
C PHE A 276 -3.74 5.92 -22.43
N SER A 277 -4.30 7.06 -22.82
CA SER A 277 -3.52 8.20 -23.31
C SER A 277 -2.99 8.98 -22.11
N LEU A 278 -1.69 8.95 -21.90
CA LEU A 278 -1.02 9.68 -20.81
C LEU A 278 -0.56 11.08 -21.25
N LYS A 279 -1.26 11.67 -22.23
CA LYS A 279 -1.02 13.03 -22.72
C LYS A 279 -1.74 14.05 -21.87
#